data_f98a01652cda76c8b3a8ba0f6ece1446
#
_entry.id   f98a01652cda76c8b3a8ba0f6ece1446
#
_cell.length_a   1.000
_cell.length_b   1.000
_cell.length_c   1.000
_cell.angle_alpha   90.00
_cell.angle_beta   90.00
_cell.angle_gamma   90.00
#
_symmetry.space_group_name_H-M   'P 1'
#
loop_
_entity.id
_entity.type
_entity.pdbx_description
1 polymer ?
#
loop_
_entity_poly.entity_id
_entity_poly.type
_entity_poly.pdbx_seq_one_letter_code
_entity_poly.pdbx_strand_id
1 'polypeptide(L)'
;WDEECFYQNNRRCAFLNEENLCDLYKALGPDSLCDTCRMYPRHTEEYEGLRELSLSLSCPEAARIILSCKEPVRFLEEEDDLEDDFEEFDFMMFSQLEDTRDVLFSILQDRSLPLTLRMSASEQLTEQYQIRVEEQKEYEIDELLRNCEAHHQRKKLQEFVSESLAEKGIDAASLHRWARQIEELQVLRGLERLRPEWDDVLDGAEKWLYQGSEETYHKICEEFHKAYGSLGSHKEEWENLGEQLLMFFVYTY
;
A
#
# COMPACT_ATOMS: atom_id res chain seq x y z
N TRP A 1 -16.36 28.62 -14.45
CA TRP A 1 -16.67 27.32 -15.03
C TRP A 1 -15.90 27.19 -16.34
N ASP A 2 -14.88 26.39 -16.40
CA ASP A 2 -14.47 25.76 -17.64
C ASP A 2 -15.26 24.46 -17.76
N GLU A 3 -15.73 24.15 -18.93
CA GLU A 3 -16.85 23.31 -19.35
C GLU A 3 -17.11 22.01 -18.56
N GLU A 4 -16.26 21.56 -17.64
CA GLU A 4 -16.47 20.34 -16.83
C GLU A 4 -15.77 20.33 -15.45
N CYS A 5 -15.03 21.37 -15.06
CA CYS A 5 -14.28 21.38 -13.82
C CYS A 5 -14.58 22.58 -12.92
N PHE A 6 -14.57 22.38 -11.60
CA PHE A 6 -14.57 23.47 -10.65
C PHE A 6 -13.28 24.27 -10.74
N TYR A 7 -13.39 25.60 -10.76
CA TYR A 7 -12.23 26.48 -10.77
C TYR A 7 -11.36 26.27 -9.53
N GLN A 8 -10.09 26.02 -9.78
CA GLN A 8 -9.08 25.90 -8.73
C GLN A 8 -8.09 27.07 -8.84
N ASN A 9 -7.84 27.74 -7.75
CA ASN A 9 -6.78 28.76 -7.66
C ASN A 9 -5.58 28.16 -6.91
N ASN A 10 -4.44 28.03 -7.58
CA ASN A 10 -3.25 27.40 -7.03
C ASN A 10 -3.54 25.98 -6.45
N ARG A 11 -4.23 25.15 -7.22
CA ARG A 11 -4.65 23.78 -6.82
C ARG A 11 -5.61 23.74 -5.62
N ARG A 12 -6.19 24.86 -5.25
CA ARG A 12 -7.15 24.98 -4.17
C ARG A 12 -8.56 25.24 -4.74
N CYS A 13 -9.53 24.46 -4.27
CA CYS A 13 -10.93 24.65 -4.64
C CYS A 13 -11.42 26.07 -4.28
N ALA A 14 -12.12 26.72 -5.19
CA ALA A 14 -12.64 28.08 -4.98
C ALA A 14 -13.66 28.20 -3.82
N PHE A 15 -14.27 27.08 -3.42
CA PHE A 15 -15.23 27.04 -2.31
C PHE A 15 -14.61 26.76 -0.94
N LEU A 16 -13.28 26.56 -0.86
CA LEU A 16 -12.60 26.41 0.44
C LEU A 16 -12.28 27.78 1.03
N ASN A 17 -12.74 28.00 2.25
CA ASN A 17 -12.43 29.20 3.02
C ASN A 17 -11.03 29.11 3.68
N GLU A 18 -10.67 30.12 4.47
CA GLU A 18 -9.37 30.20 5.16
C GLU A 18 -9.17 29.08 6.20
N GLU A 19 -10.25 28.51 6.73
CA GLU A 19 -10.26 27.40 7.67
C GLU A 19 -10.17 26.01 6.99
N ASN A 20 -10.04 25.97 5.64
CA ASN A 20 -10.11 24.76 4.82
C ASN A 20 -11.47 24.03 4.87
N LEU A 21 -12.55 24.75 5.14
CA LEU A 21 -13.90 24.25 5.10
C LEU A 21 -14.60 24.71 3.83
N CYS A 22 -15.51 23.87 3.32
CA CYS A 22 -16.28 24.17 2.12
C CYS A 22 -17.45 25.12 2.44
N ASP A 23 -17.42 26.34 1.92
CA ASP A 23 -18.49 27.32 2.12
C ASP A 23 -19.80 26.90 1.41
N LEU A 24 -19.70 26.20 0.29
CA LEU A 24 -20.87 25.65 -0.40
C LEU A 24 -21.61 24.66 0.51
N TYR A 25 -20.87 23.70 1.12
CA TYR A 25 -21.44 22.75 2.07
C TYR A 25 -22.04 23.44 3.30
N LYS A 26 -21.32 24.44 3.85
CA LYS A 26 -21.78 25.19 5.03
C LYS A 26 -23.08 25.97 4.76
N ALA A 27 -23.23 26.53 3.56
CA ALA A 27 -24.36 27.37 3.20
C ALA A 27 -25.59 26.58 2.74
N LEU A 28 -25.40 25.50 1.99
CA LEU A 28 -26.44 24.77 1.26
C LEU A 28 -26.59 23.31 1.65
N GLY A 29 -25.66 22.77 2.44
CA GLY A 29 -25.67 21.37 2.88
C GLY A 29 -25.10 20.36 1.86
N PRO A 30 -25.19 19.04 2.18
CA PRO A 30 -24.56 17.98 1.39
C PRO A 30 -25.09 17.86 -0.05
N ASP A 31 -26.35 18.18 -0.29
CA ASP A 31 -26.99 18.06 -1.61
C ASP A 31 -26.46 19.07 -2.64
N SER A 32 -25.71 20.08 -2.18
CA SER A 32 -25.05 21.05 -3.04
C SER A 32 -23.70 20.58 -3.59
N LEU A 33 -23.17 19.48 -3.08
CA LEU A 33 -21.89 18.97 -3.49
C LEU A 33 -21.99 18.24 -4.84
N CYS A 34 -20.94 18.38 -5.67
CA CYS A 34 -20.78 17.51 -6.83
C CYS A 34 -20.46 16.07 -6.41
N ASP A 35 -20.60 15.13 -7.32
CA ASP A 35 -20.42 13.69 -7.04
C ASP A 35 -19.05 13.40 -6.44
N THR A 36 -17.98 13.95 -7.01
CA THR A 36 -16.62 13.80 -6.48
C THR A 36 -16.52 14.23 -5.01
N CYS A 37 -17.07 15.41 -4.65
CA CYS A 37 -17.02 15.89 -3.27
C CYS A 37 -17.93 15.10 -2.33
N ARG A 38 -19.03 14.56 -2.84
CA ARG A 38 -19.99 13.75 -2.08
C ARG A 38 -19.46 12.37 -1.81
N MET A 39 -18.79 11.77 -2.80
CA MET A 39 -18.21 10.44 -2.68
C MET A 39 -16.93 10.43 -1.86
N TYR A 40 -16.09 11.47 -1.95
CA TYR A 40 -14.85 11.54 -1.16
C TYR A 40 -15.12 11.46 0.35
N PRO A 41 -14.37 10.68 1.13
CA PRO A 41 -13.17 9.90 0.77
C PRO A 41 -13.46 8.45 0.32
N ARG A 42 -14.68 8.12 -0.06
CA ARG A 42 -15.03 6.77 -0.53
C ARG A 42 -14.40 6.53 -1.88
N HIS A 43 -13.84 5.35 -2.02
CA HIS A 43 -13.29 4.83 -3.25
C HIS A 43 -14.08 3.58 -3.61
N THR A 44 -14.53 3.50 -4.84
CA THR A 44 -15.33 2.38 -5.35
C THR A 44 -14.68 1.88 -6.62
N GLU A 45 -14.37 0.59 -6.66
CA GLU A 45 -13.97 -0.13 -7.86
C GLU A 45 -15.08 -1.10 -8.23
N GLU A 46 -15.40 -1.17 -9.50
CA GLU A 46 -16.47 -2.01 -10.04
C GLU A 46 -15.89 -2.99 -11.05
N TYR A 47 -16.18 -4.25 -10.85
CA TYR A 47 -15.83 -5.37 -11.71
C TYR A 47 -17.11 -6.15 -12.04
N GLU A 48 -17.07 -7.01 -13.04
CA GLU A 48 -18.22 -7.87 -13.34
C GLU A 48 -18.56 -8.75 -12.11
N GLY A 49 -19.75 -8.54 -11.54
CA GLY A 49 -20.25 -9.29 -10.38
C GLY A 49 -19.62 -8.90 -9.03
N LEU A 50 -18.74 -7.89 -8.98
CA LEU A 50 -18.10 -7.44 -7.76
C LEU A 50 -17.97 -5.92 -7.70
N ARG A 51 -18.33 -5.34 -6.54
CA ARG A 51 -18.06 -3.94 -6.22
C ARG A 51 -17.27 -3.86 -4.92
N GLU A 52 -16.10 -3.25 -4.98
CA GLU A 52 -15.23 -3.07 -3.83
C GLU A 52 -15.30 -1.63 -3.30
N LEU A 53 -15.44 -1.50 -2.00
CA LEU A 53 -15.55 -0.21 -1.32
C LEU A 53 -14.39 -0.02 -0.36
N SER A 54 -13.69 1.10 -0.49
CA SER A 54 -12.62 1.49 0.42
C SER A 54 -12.68 2.99 0.76
N LEU A 55 -11.73 3.45 1.57
CA LEU A 55 -11.58 4.87 1.91
C LEU A 55 -10.19 5.35 1.50
N SER A 56 -10.10 6.50 0.86
CA SER A 56 -8.81 7.09 0.47
C SER A 56 -7.99 7.55 1.68
N LEU A 57 -6.73 7.13 1.75
CA LEU A 57 -5.76 7.63 2.75
C LEU A 57 -5.42 9.13 2.58
N SER A 58 -5.82 9.76 1.48
CA SER A 58 -5.68 11.21 1.31
C SER A 58 -6.57 12.00 2.27
N CYS A 59 -7.60 11.37 2.85
CA CYS A 59 -8.39 11.92 3.94
C CYS A 59 -7.70 11.65 5.28
N PRO A 60 -7.29 12.67 6.05
CA PRO A 60 -6.60 12.47 7.33
C PRO A 60 -7.39 11.64 8.34
N GLU A 61 -8.72 11.75 8.34
CA GLU A 61 -9.57 10.98 9.26
C GLU A 61 -9.69 9.52 8.83
N ALA A 62 -9.83 9.23 7.53
CA ALA A 62 -9.79 7.87 7.01
C ALA A 62 -8.43 7.23 7.31
N ALA A 63 -7.33 7.93 7.04
CA ALA A 63 -5.98 7.47 7.37
C ALA A 63 -5.84 7.18 8.88
N ARG A 64 -6.33 8.07 9.75
CA ARG A 64 -6.29 7.87 11.19
C ARG A 64 -7.05 6.62 11.62
N ILE A 65 -8.26 6.39 11.09
CA ILE A 65 -9.08 5.22 11.41
C ILE A 65 -8.38 3.94 10.96
N ILE A 66 -7.97 3.86 9.69
CA ILE A 66 -7.35 2.67 9.09
C ILE A 66 -6.04 2.34 9.82
N LEU A 67 -5.12 3.30 9.93
CA LEU A 67 -3.79 3.05 10.46
C LEU A 67 -3.75 2.87 11.99
N SER A 68 -4.78 3.31 12.72
CA SER A 68 -4.89 3.09 14.17
C SER A 68 -5.56 1.76 14.53
N CYS A 69 -6.11 1.02 13.56
CA CYS A 69 -6.76 -0.27 13.80
C CYS A 69 -5.72 -1.30 14.26
N LYS A 70 -6.00 -1.99 15.38
CA LYS A 70 -5.11 -3.02 15.94
C LYS A 70 -5.55 -4.44 15.58
N GLU A 71 -6.79 -4.58 15.19
CA GLU A 71 -7.34 -5.86 14.76
C GLU A 71 -6.94 -6.17 13.32
N PRO A 72 -6.80 -7.46 12.94
CA PRO A 72 -6.66 -7.84 11.55
C PRO A 72 -7.81 -7.28 10.70
N VAL A 73 -7.50 -6.90 9.48
CA VAL A 73 -8.50 -6.43 8.51
C VAL A 73 -9.51 -7.55 8.24
N ARG A 74 -10.78 -7.19 8.15
CA ARG A 74 -11.87 -8.09 7.77
C ARG A 74 -12.63 -7.46 6.62
N PHE A 75 -12.83 -8.22 5.58
CA PHE A 75 -13.69 -7.84 4.47
C PHE A 75 -15.12 -8.26 4.80
N LEU A 76 -16.07 -7.37 4.51
CA LEU A 76 -17.50 -7.65 4.67
C LEU A 76 -18.07 -7.78 3.26
N GLU A 77 -18.80 -8.86 3.03
CA GLU A 77 -19.47 -9.13 1.76
C GLU A 77 -20.97 -8.96 1.95
N GLU A 78 -21.59 -8.23 1.03
CA GLU A 78 -23.03 -8.02 0.96
C GLU A 78 -23.49 -8.23 -0.48
N GLU A 79 -24.64 -8.88 -0.68
CA GLU A 79 -25.24 -9.01 -2.01
C GLU A 79 -26.07 -7.76 -2.32
N ASP A 80 -25.97 -7.26 -3.54
CA ASP A 80 -26.87 -6.22 -4.05
C ASP A 80 -27.54 -6.66 -5.38
N ASP A 81 -28.61 -5.97 -5.78
CA ASP A 81 -29.38 -6.27 -6.98
C ASP A 81 -28.99 -5.35 -8.15
N LEU A 82 -27.80 -4.72 -8.13
CA LEU A 82 -27.35 -3.84 -9.19
C LEU A 82 -26.94 -4.66 -10.43
N GLU A 83 -27.32 -4.16 -11.59
CA GLU A 83 -26.95 -4.79 -12.86
C GLU A 83 -25.50 -4.46 -13.20
N ASP A 84 -24.75 -5.49 -13.63
CA ASP A 84 -23.41 -5.36 -14.15
C ASP A 84 -23.48 -5.09 -15.66
N ASP A 85 -22.66 -4.15 -16.15
CA ASP A 85 -22.62 -3.78 -17.57
C ASP A 85 -21.16 -3.71 -18.05
N PHE A 86 -20.57 -4.89 -18.24
CA PHE A 86 -19.21 -5.00 -18.78
C PHE A 86 -19.24 -5.78 -20.11
N GLU A 87 -18.87 -5.11 -21.20
CA GLU A 87 -18.88 -5.72 -22.54
C GLU A 87 -17.64 -6.61 -22.80
N GLU A 88 -16.49 -6.30 -22.17
CA GLU A 88 -15.23 -7.05 -22.35
C GLU A 88 -14.53 -7.19 -21.00
N PHE A 89 -14.64 -8.36 -20.37
CA PHE A 89 -14.03 -8.67 -19.09
C PHE A 89 -13.23 -9.96 -19.15
N ASP A 90 -11.93 -9.92 -18.81
CA ASP A 90 -11.09 -11.11 -18.70
C ASP A 90 -11.30 -11.78 -17.33
N PHE A 91 -12.36 -12.58 -17.25
CA PHE A 91 -12.73 -13.30 -16.03
C PHE A 91 -11.61 -14.22 -15.53
N MET A 92 -10.82 -14.81 -16.44
CA MET A 92 -9.77 -15.75 -16.05
C MET A 92 -8.61 -15.03 -15.38
N MET A 93 -8.18 -13.90 -15.94
CA MET A 93 -7.15 -13.05 -15.34
C MET A 93 -7.64 -12.45 -14.02
N PHE A 94 -8.88 -12.01 -13.97
CA PHE A 94 -9.47 -11.44 -12.74
C PHE A 94 -9.51 -12.46 -11.61
N SER A 95 -9.98 -13.69 -11.86
CA SER A 95 -10.01 -14.75 -10.85
C SER A 95 -8.60 -15.07 -10.32
N GLN A 96 -7.59 -15.11 -11.19
CA GLN A 96 -6.20 -15.32 -10.76
C GLN A 96 -5.67 -14.18 -9.90
N LEU A 97 -6.08 -12.94 -10.19
CA LEU A 97 -5.71 -11.77 -9.37
C LEU A 97 -6.39 -11.82 -8.00
N GLU A 98 -7.67 -12.22 -7.93
CA GLU A 98 -8.38 -12.43 -6.66
C GLU A 98 -7.70 -13.50 -5.81
N ASP A 99 -7.43 -14.69 -6.38
CA ASP A 99 -6.73 -15.78 -5.69
C ASP A 99 -5.34 -15.33 -5.19
N THR A 100 -4.61 -14.57 -6.02
CA THR A 100 -3.30 -14.02 -5.63
C THR A 100 -3.44 -13.04 -4.47
N ARG A 101 -4.43 -12.17 -4.49
CA ARG A 101 -4.73 -11.20 -3.45
C ARG A 101 -5.08 -11.88 -2.13
N ASP A 102 -5.85 -12.96 -2.17
CA ASP A 102 -6.19 -13.73 -0.98
C ASP A 102 -4.96 -14.37 -0.33
N VAL A 103 -4.05 -14.90 -1.14
CA VAL A 103 -2.76 -15.40 -0.64
C VAL A 103 -1.93 -14.27 -0.03
N LEU A 104 -1.87 -13.09 -0.66
CA LEU A 104 -1.20 -11.91 -0.12
C LEU A 104 -1.79 -11.50 1.23
N PHE A 105 -3.12 -11.45 1.35
CA PHE A 105 -3.78 -11.16 2.62
C PHE A 105 -3.43 -12.16 3.71
N SER A 106 -3.39 -13.45 3.36
CA SER A 106 -3.03 -14.50 4.31
C SER A 106 -1.59 -14.35 4.81
N ILE A 107 -0.65 -13.99 3.93
CA ILE A 107 0.75 -13.73 4.28
C ILE A 107 0.87 -12.48 5.15
N LEU A 108 0.26 -11.38 4.73
CA LEU A 108 0.37 -10.08 5.39
C LEU A 108 -0.26 -10.08 6.79
N GLN A 109 -1.30 -10.86 7.02
CA GLN A 109 -1.97 -10.97 8.32
C GLN A 109 -1.45 -12.11 9.21
N ASP A 110 -0.47 -12.90 8.76
CA ASP A 110 0.15 -13.91 9.63
C ASP A 110 1.09 -13.26 10.66
N ARG A 111 0.53 -12.81 11.75
CA ARG A 111 1.25 -12.15 12.86
C ARG A 111 2.21 -13.06 13.62
N SER A 112 2.26 -14.36 13.30
CA SER A 112 3.29 -15.27 13.80
C SER A 112 4.66 -15.02 13.12
N LEU A 113 4.64 -14.36 11.96
CA LEU A 113 5.81 -14.00 11.17
C LEU A 113 6.22 -12.54 11.41
N PRO A 114 7.53 -12.22 11.40
CA PRO A 114 7.98 -10.84 11.42
C PRO A 114 7.46 -10.06 10.21
N LEU A 115 7.10 -8.79 10.38
CA LEU A 115 6.59 -7.94 9.30
C LEU A 115 7.52 -7.91 8.08
N THR A 116 8.83 -7.83 8.30
CA THR A 116 9.84 -7.84 7.22
C THR A 116 9.78 -9.09 6.35
N LEU A 117 9.53 -10.27 6.94
CA LEU A 117 9.38 -11.51 6.18
C LEU A 117 8.07 -11.51 5.39
N ARG A 118 6.97 -11.04 6.01
CA ARG A 118 5.67 -10.90 5.33
C ARG A 118 5.78 -9.97 4.12
N MET A 119 6.44 -8.82 4.27
CA MET A 119 6.70 -7.87 3.17
C MET A 119 7.52 -8.50 2.05
N SER A 120 8.67 -9.12 2.38
CA SER A 120 9.53 -9.75 1.38
C SER A 120 8.84 -10.90 0.65
N ALA A 121 8.03 -11.69 1.35
CA ALA A 121 7.28 -12.78 0.72
C ALA A 121 6.19 -12.24 -0.22
N SER A 122 5.48 -11.18 0.17
CA SER A 122 4.49 -10.54 -0.69
C SER A 122 5.14 -9.93 -1.93
N GLU A 123 6.26 -9.22 -1.78
CA GLU A 123 7.04 -8.68 -2.89
C GLU A 123 7.48 -9.78 -3.86
N GLN A 124 8.03 -10.88 -3.36
CA GLN A 124 8.47 -11.98 -4.22
C GLN A 124 7.31 -12.69 -4.90
N LEU A 125 6.17 -12.87 -4.22
CA LEU A 125 4.98 -13.45 -4.82
C LEU A 125 4.46 -12.60 -5.99
N THR A 126 4.32 -11.30 -5.79
CA THR A 126 3.83 -10.39 -6.85
C THR A 126 4.79 -10.34 -8.04
N GLU A 127 6.09 -10.33 -7.79
CA GLU A 127 7.07 -10.36 -8.87
C GLU A 127 7.08 -11.69 -9.63
N GLN A 128 7.00 -12.82 -8.93
CA GLN A 128 6.90 -14.14 -9.56
C GLN A 128 5.60 -14.30 -10.35
N TYR A 129 4.51 -13.68 -9.92
CA TYR A 129 3.27 -13.56 -10.68
C TYR A 129 3.50 -12.76 -11.97
N GLN A 130 4.07 -11.56 -11.85
CA GLN A 130 4.32 -10.67 -12.99
C GLN A 130 5.20 -11.33 -14.07
N ILE A 131 6.28 -12.02 -13.64
CA ILE A 131 7.15 -12.77 -14.57
C ILE A 131 6.34 -13.81 -15.38
N ARG A 132 5.43 -14.52 -14.74
CA ARG A 132 4.61 -15.54 -15.44
C ARG A 132 3.67 -14.93 -16.45
N VAL A 133 3.07 -13.80 -16.12
CA VAL A 133 2.23 -13.05 -17.07
C VAL A 133 3.07 -12.56 -18.26
N GLU A 134 4.22 -11.96 -18.03
CA GLU A 134 5.11 -11.45 -19.09
C GLU A 134 5.65 -12.57 -19.98
N GLU A 135 5.92 -13.75 -19.43
CA GLU A 135 6.38 -14.93 -20.16
C GLU A 135 5.25 -15.76 -20.79
N GLN A 136 3.98 -15.35 -20.65
CA GLN A 136 2.79 -16.09 -21.12
C GLN A 136 2.69 -17.49 -20.48
N LYS A 137 2.97 -17.57 -19.18
CA LYS A 137 2.93 -18.79 -18.37
C LYS A 137 1.88 -18.72 -17.25
N GLU A 138 0.74 -18.10 -17.52
CA GLU A 138 -0.35 -17.93 -16.57
C GLU A 138 -0.82 -19.26 -15.97
N TYR A 139 -0.67 -20.35 -16.72
CA TYR A 139 -1.00 -21.71 -16.27
C TYR A 139 -0.12 -22.22 -15.10
N GLU A 140 1.00 -21.55 -14.79
CA GLU A 140 1.86 -21.86 -13.65
C GLU A 140 1.49 -21.06 -12.39
N ILE A 141 0.57 -20.10 -12.47
CA ILE A 141 0.18 -19.22 -11.35
C ILE A 141 -0.46 -20.04 -10.23
N ASP A 142 -1.38 -20.96 -10.54
CA ASP A 142 -2.03 -21.81 -9.53
C ASP A 142 -1.02 -22.66 -8.75
N GLU A 143 0.05 -23.11 -9.38
CA GLU A 143 1.12 -23.84 -8.70
C GLU A 143 1.92 -22.92 -7.80
N LEU A 144 2.23 -21.71 -8.26
CA LEU A 144 2.88 -20.67 -7.45
C LEU A 144 2.07 -20.36 -6.19
N LEU A 145 0.77 -20.12 -6.33
CA LEU A 145 -0.12 -19.79 -5.20
C LEU A 145 -0.21 -20.95 -4.21
N ARG A 146 -0.43 -22.19 -4.68
CA ARG A 146 -0.44 -23.36 -3.81
C ARG A 146 0.87 -23.54 -3.04
N ASN A 147 2.00 -23.22 -3.66
CA ASN A 147 3.29 -23.27 -3.00
C ASN A 147 3.43 -22.20 -1.90
N CYS A 148 2.83 -21.04 -2.07
CA CYS A 148 2.80 -19.98 -1.06
C CYS A 148 1.80 -20.27 0.07
N GLU A 149 0.58 -20.76 -0.23
CA GLU A 149 -0.45 -21.12 0.75
C GLU A 149 -0.07 -22.30 1.63
N ALA A 150 0.49 -23.36 1.03
CA ALA A 150 0.89 -24.56 1.77
C ALA A 150 1.98 -24.29 2.82
N HIS A 151 2.47 -23.07 2.89
CA HIS A 151 3.74 -22.76 3.50
C HIS A 151 3.70 -21.72 4.61
N HIS A 152 2.58 -21.52 5.33
CA HIS A 152 2.53 -20.78 6.60
C HIS A 152 3.60 -21.23 7.63
N GLN A 153 4.53 -22.11 7.22
CA GLN A 153 5.71 -22.46 7.99
C GLN A 153 6.82 -21.47 7.68
N ARG A 154 7.15 -20.63 8.65
CA ARG A 154 8.21 -19.62 8.61
C ARG A 154 9.46 -20.05 7.81
N LYS A 155 9.89 -21.31 7.97
CA LYS A 155 11.09 -21.83 7.29
C LYS A 155 10.94 -21.87 5.78
N LYS A 156 9.80 -22.35 5.28
CA LYS A 156 9.55 -22.48 3.85
C LYS A 156 9.35 -21.12 3.17
N LEU A 157 8.71 -20.18 3.87
CA LEU A 157 8.58 -18.82 3.37
C LEU A 157 9.95 -18.11 3.31
N GLN A 158 10.84 -18.37 4.27
CA GLN A 158 12.21 -17.88 4.23
C GLN A 158 13.02 -18.52 3.08
N GLU A 159 12.83 -19.81 2.82
CA GLU A 159 13.44 -20.52 1.69
C GLU A 159 12.95 -19.91 0.37
N PHE A 160 11.64 -19.71 0.19
CA PHE A 160 11.04 -19.08 -0.98
C PHE A 160 11.63 -17.69 -1.26
N VAL A 161 11.68 -16.81 -0.25
CA VAL A 161 12.27 -15.47 -0.38
C VAL A 161 13.75 -15.55 -0.76
N SER A 162 14.50 -16.45 -0.12
CA SER A 162 15.94 -16.60 -0.37
C SER A 162 16.24 -17.12 -1.78
N GLU A 163 15.45 -18.06 -2.27
CA GLU A 163 15.58 -18.60 -3.63
C GLU A 163 15.25 -17.54 -4.69
N SER A 164 14.14 -16.82 -4.50
CA SER A 164 13.73 -15.75 -5.43
C SER A 164 14.76 -14.61 -5.51
N LEU A 165 15.36 -14.22 -4.37
CA LEU A 165 16.43 -13.21 -4.36
C LEU A 165 17.72 -13.73 -5.02
N ALA A 166 18.04 -15.03 -4.83
CA ALA A 166 19.22 -15.63 -5.44
C ALA A 166 19.09 -15.72 -6.97
N GLU A 167 17.91 -16.03 -7.50
CA GLU A 167 17.63 -16.03 -8.94
C GLU A 167 17.90 -14.67 -9.58
N LYS A 168 17.63 -13.58 -8.86
CA LYS A 168 17.92 -12.20 -9.30
C LYS A 168 19.38 -11.79 -9.13
N GLY A 169 20.23 -12.65 -8.52
CA GLY A 169 21.59 -12.29 -8.15
C GLY A 169 21.66 -11.21 -7.05
N ILE A 170 20.59 -11.06 -6.27
CA ILE A 170 20.51 -10.09 -5.17
C ILE A 170 20.92 -10.77 -3.88
N ASP A 171 22.00 -10.29 -3.28
CA ASP A 171 22.35 -10.65 -1.90
C ASP A 171 21.42 -9.88 -0.93
N ALA A 172 20.74 -10.60 -0.03
CA ALA A 172 19.85 -10.00 0.97
C ALA A 172 20.53 -8.88 1.79
N ALA A 173 21.84 -8.99 2.06
CA ALA A 173 22.63 -7.93 2.69
C ALA A 173 22.77 -6.69 1.80
N SER A 174 22.61 -6.82 0.48
CA SER A 174 22.70 -5.69 -0.45
C SER A 174 21.47 -4.77 -0.45
N LEU A 175 20.32 -5.29 0.00
CA LEU A 175 19.06 -4.52 0.07
C LEU A 175 19.14 -3.37 1.08
N HIS A 176 19.97 -3.51 2.10
CA HIS A 176 20.12 -2.51 3.17
C HIS A 176 21.39 -1.65 3.02
N ARG A 177 22.00 -1.62 1.82
CA ARG A 177 23.18 -0.78 1.60
C ARG A 177 22.77 0.69 1.64
N TRP A 178 23.55 1.48 2.39
CA TRP A 178 23.39 2.92 2.52
C TRP A 178 23.24 3.64 1.16
N ALA A 179 24.04 3.27 0.17
CA ALA A 179 23.98 3.84 -1.19
C ALA A 179 22.61 3.60 -1.85
N ARG A 180 22.03 2.40 -1.74
CA ARG A 180 20.72 2.07 -2.30
C ARG A 180 19.60 2.87 -1.64
N GLN A 181 19.65 3.03 -0.33
CA GLN A 181 18.66 3.83 0.39
C GLN A 181 18.68 5.32 -0.01
N ILE A 182 19.87 5.84 -0.35
CA ILE A 182 19.98 7.19 -0.94
C ILE A 182 19.33 7.25 -2.33
N GLU A 183 19.52 6.22 -3.17
CA GLU A 183 18.88 6.15 -4.49
C GLU A 183 17.35 6.10 -4.36
N GLU A 184 16.81 5.32 -3.44
CA GLU A 184 15.38 5.25 -3.14
C GLU A 184 14.82 6.60 -2.66
N LEU A 185 15.56 7.33 -1.81
CA LEU A 185 15.18 8.69 -1.42
C LEU A 185 15.11 9.64 -2.62
N GLN A 186 15.98 9.50 -3.61
CA GLN A 186 15.91 10.30 -4.85
C GLN A 186 14.66 9.96 -5.68
N VAL A 187 14.22 8.71 -5.68
CA VAL A 187 12.93 8.34 -6.32
C VAL A 187 11.77 9.06 -5.63
N LEU A 188 11.73 9.07 -4.29
CA LEU A 188 10.71 9.81 -3.54
C LEU A 188 10.73 11.32 -3.83
N ARG A 189 11.93 11.90 -4.04
CA ARG A 189 12.07 13.31 -4.45
C ARG A 189 11.56 13.59 -5.86
N GLY A 190 11.52 12.60 -6.72
CA GLY A 190 11.00 12.68 -8.09
C GLY A 190 9.48 12.58 -8.17
N LEU A 191 8.79 12.17 -7.13
CA LEU A 191 7.33 12.04 -7.13
C LEU A 191 6.63 13.40 -7.18
N GLU A 192 5.40 13.40 -7.68
CA GLU A 192 4.56 14.61 -7.69
C GLU A 192 4.30 15.12 -6.27
N ARG A 193 4.50 16.41 -6.07
CA ARG A 193 4.33 17.06 -4.77
C ARG A 193 2.92 17.64 -4.66
N LEU A 194 2.12 17.02 -3.85
CA LEU A 194 0.77 17.51 -3.55
C LEU A 194 0.79 18.65 -2.51
N ARG A 195 1.81 18.66 -1.63
CA ARG A 195 1.96 19.65 -0.56
C ARG A 195 3.42 20.08 -0.42
N PRO A 196 3.70 21.37 -0.20
CA PRO A 196 5.07 21.88 -0.05
C PRO A 196 5.79 21.30 1.18
N GLU A 197 5.06 20.94 2.25
CA GLU A 197 5.60 20.37 3.48
C GLU A 197 6.28 19.01 3.24
N TRP A 198 6.00 18.35 2.12
CA TRP A 198 6.66 17.10 1.74
C TRP A 198 8.17 17.28 1.54
N ASP A 199 8.60 18.42 1.00
CA ASP A 199 10.02 18.74 0.87
C ASP A 199 10.70 18.83 2.24
N ASP A 200 10.06 19.46 3.23
CA ASP A 200 10.58 19.56 4.58
C ASP A 200 10.75 18.17 5.23
N VAL A 201 9.81 17.24 4.98
CA VAL A 201 9.90 15.85 5.45
C VAL A 201 11.08 15.13 4.83
N LEU A 202 11.26 15.24 3.50
CA LEU A 202 12.36 14.60 2.79
C LEU A 202 13.71 15.20 3.18
N ASP A 203 13.80 16.51 3.32
CA ASP A 203 15.02 17.20 3.78
C ASP A 203 15.38 16.82 5.22
N GLY A 204 14.37 16.70 6.08
CA GLY A 204 14.53 16.20 7.44
C GLY A 204 15.05 14.77 7.48
N ALA A 205 14.47 13.87 6.67
CA ALA A 205 14.87 12.48 6.56
C ALA A 205 16.31 12.36 6.02
N GLU A 206 16.64 13.08 4.94
CA GLU A 206 17.99 13.09 4.38
C GLU A 206 19.02 13.58 5.38
N LYS A 207 18.73 14.68 6.06
CA LYS A 207 19.61 15.25 7.06
C LYS A 207 19.83 14.29 8.23
N TRP A 208 18.79 13.62 8.68
CA TRP A 208 18.89 12.71 9.81
C TRP A 208 19.58 11.39 9.46
N LEU A 209 19.23 10.79 8.33
CA LEU A 209 19.70 9.46 7.95
C LEU A 209 21.02 9.48 7.17
N TYR A 210 21.26 10.48 6.30
CA TYR A 210 22.27 10.36 5.25
C TYR A 210 23.36 11.44 5.25
N GLN A 211 23.26 12.50 6.03
CA GLN A 211 24.30 13.56 6.07
C GLN A 211 25.55 13.18 6.86
N GLY A 212 25.52 12.04 7.54
CA GLY A 212 26.68 11.49 8.24
C GLY A 212 27.50 10.54 7.38
N SER A 213 28.24 9.69 8.06
CA SER A 213 28.92 8.56 7.44
C SER A 213 27.99 7.33 7.39
N GLU A 214 28.34 6.33 6.59
CA GLU A 214 27.70 5.02 6.60
C GLU A 214 27.67 4.40 8.01
N GLU A 215 28.68 4.64 8.82
CA GLU A 215 28.71 4.23 10.23
C GLU A 215 27.61 4.91 11.07
N THR A 216 27.32 6.18 10.80
CA THR A 216 26.22 6.91 11.46
C THR A 216 24.87 6.35 11.07
N TYR A 217 24.67 6.05 9.80
CA TYR A 217 23.47 5.40 9.30
C TYR A 217 23.25 4.04 9.97
N HIS A 218 24.27 3.20 10.05
CA HIS A 218 24.17 1.90 10.73
C HIS A 218 23.81 2.02 12.20
N LYS A 219 24.34 3.01 12.92
CA LYS A 219 23.94 3.28 14.32
C LYS A 219 22.46 3.65 14.45
N ILE A 220 21.96 4.48 13.53
CA ILE A 220 20.53 4.84 13.50
C ILE A 220 19.66 3.60 13.23
N CYS A 221 20.06 2.75 12.27
CA CYS A 221 19.38 1.48 12.03
C CYS A 221 19.38 0.55 13.24
N GLU A 222 20.50 0.47 13.97
CA GLU A 222 20.58 -0.32 15.21
C GLU A 222 19.65 0.23 16.30
N GLU A 223 19.57 1.52 16.47
CA GLU A 223 18.65 2.16 17.42
C GLU A 223 17.19 1.92 17.03
N PHE A 224 16.86 2.02 15.74
CA PHE A 224 15.56 1.67 15.22
C PHE A 224 15.22 0.21 15.50
N HIS A 225 16.11 -0.72 15.22
CA HIS A 225 15.91 -2.14 15.52
C HIS A 225 15.77 -2.44 17.02
N LYS A 226 16.42 -1.68 17.89
CA LYS A 226 16.22 -1.80 19.36
C LYS A 226 14.83 -1.34 19.79
N ALA A 227 14.26 -0.34 19.12
CA ALA A 227 12.93 0.19 19.45
C ALA A 227 11.80 -0.61 18.80
N TYR A 228 11.92 -0.94 17.53
CA TYR A 228 10.86 -1.47 16.66
C TYR A 228 11.11 -2.90 16.15
N GLY A 229 12.28 -3.45 16.34
CA GLY A 229 12.62 -4.83 15.94
C GLY A 229 11.96 -5.89 16.83
N SER A 230 12.28 -7.16 16.59
CA SER A 230 11.60 -8.33 17.19
C SER A 230 11.52 -8.35 18.72
N LEU A 231 12.42 -7.68 19.40
CA LEU A 231 12.45 -7.51 20.86
C LEU A 231 12.22 -6.07 21.32
N GLY A 232 11.87 -5.18 20.41
CA GLY A 232 11.69 -3.75 20.67
C GLY A 232 10.40 -3.44 21.43
N SER A 233 10.42 -2.37 22.23
CA SER A 233 9.28 -1.90 23.01
C SER A 233 8.11 -1.40 22.16
N HIS A 234 8.36 -0.99 20.91
CA HIS A 234 7.38 -0.48 19.95
C HIS A 234 7.14 -1.43 18.75
N LYS A 235 7.58 -2.70 18.89
CA LYS A 235 7.42 -3.70 17.84
C LYS A 235 5.97 -3.84 17.36
N GLU A 236 5.04 -4.02 18.30
CA GLU A 236 3.63 -4.26 17.99
C GLU A 236 3.00 -3.06 17.27
N GLU A 237 3.34 -1.85 17.69
CA GLU A 237 2.87 -0.61 17.05
C GLU A 237 3.36 -0.51 15.61
N TRP A 238 4.65 -0.79 15.38
CA TRP A 238 5.26 -0.77 14.05
C TRP A 238 4.70 -1.85 13.13
N GLU A 239 4.58 -3.09 13.63
CA GLU A 239 4.06 -4.21 12.85
C GLU A 239 2.57 -4.01 12.51
N ASN A 240 1.77 -3.46 13.43
CA ASN A 240 0.38 -3.11 13.13
C ASN A 240 0.27 -2.02 12.06
N LEU A 241 1.02 -0.94 12.20
CA LEU A 241 1.00 0.16 11.24
C LEU A 241 1.37 -0.32 9.84
N GLY A 242 2.44 -1.12 9.73
CA GLY A 242 2.89 -1.68 8.46
C GLY A 242 1.88 -2.66 7.88
N GLU A 243 1.28 -3.53 8.69
CA GLU A 243 0.23 -4.46 8.25
C GLU A 243 -0.99 -3.70 7.70
N GLN A 244 -1.52 -2.73 8.42
CA GLN A 244 -2.68 -1.95 7.99
C GLN A 244 -2.41 -1.19 6.68
N LEU A 245 -1.21 -0.62 6.55
CA LEU A 245 -0.81 0.11 5.35
C LEU A 245 -0.71 -0.83 4.13
N LEU A 246 -0.06 -1.98 4.30
CA LEU A 246 0.10 -2.96 3.23
C LEU A 246 -1.23 -3.59 2.82
N MET A 247 -2.07 -3.96 3.79
CA MET A 247 -3.43 -4.46 3.52
C MET A 247 -4.26 -3.44 2.75
N PHE A 248 -4.17 -2.16 3.13
CA PHE A 248 -4.83 -1.09 2.40
C PHE A 248 -4.38 -1.02 0.94
N PHE A 249 -3.07 -1.03 0.68
CA PHE A 249 -2.56 -0.94 -0.69
C PHE A 249 -2.93 -2.16 -1.54
N VAL A 250 -2.83 -3.36 -0.99
CA VAL A 250 -3.19 -4.59 -1.73
C VAL A 250 -4.71 -4.67 -2.00
N TYR A 251 -5.54 -4.08 -1.14
CA TYR A 251 -6.99 -4.04 -1.37
C TYR A 251 -7.43 -2.96 -2.35
N THR A 252 -6.76 -1.80 -2.32
CA THR A 252 -7.24 -0.62 -3.06
C THR A 252 -6.63 -0.49 -4.46
N TYR A 253 -5.46 -1.08 -4.70
CA TYR A 253 -4.68 -0.95 -5.95
C TYR A 253 -4.21 -2.30 -6.48
#